data_cbeb8a7e4dbd484f873520caf0f01158
#
_entry.id   cbeb8a7e4dbd484f873520caf0f01158
#
_cell.length_a   1.000
_cell.length_b   1.000
_cell.length_c   1.000
_cell.angle_alpha   90.00
_cell.angle_beta   90.00
_cell.angle_gamma   90.00
#
_symmetry.space_group_name_H-M   'P 1'
#
loop_
_entity.id
_entity.type
_entity.pdbx_description
1 polymer ?
#
loop_
_entity_poly.entity_id
_entity_poly.type
_entity_poly.pdbx_seq_one_letter_code
_entity_poly.pdbx_strand_id
1 'polypeptide(L)'
;MNFMSRTGIKALAVVIGVGAAGIVADWHLAASPSPSPSLVSPWKPDNLPRVEVVRPRRATVAQRLQTNATLEAFEEADLFAKVSGYLSDVRVDIGDHVKAGQVLAVIDVPEMKQELAEAEAQLESKRSSLVSARRQLDHNKADVALQNALAKDREQLGEGRQFISDRTLDQVHANADIAKADLGVAEANRDLAANQVDVAAATVEKIKTLLAYTQIVAPFDGVVARRQVNRGDLVQAATATRTTPSAGSLFTVQRIDTIRVFCDVPENDVPHLHIGDPAIVKPYGLEGKPFVGTVTRFSFSLDQATRNMRTEIDLPNPEERLYPGMYAEVSLEMNRHPDALTVPSAAVGTDSAGNFVYTVTDNQIARLAIKIGLTDNGRTEVTAGLSKDTPVVTTFRGAPSPGTAVQPSPVRQNS
;
A
#
# COMPACT_ATOMS: atom_id res chain seq x y z
N MET A 1 54.19 -8.98 12.98
CA MET A 1 55.04 -7.93 12.39
C MET A 1 54.37 -6.63 12.75
N ASN A 2 54.72 -6.05 13.94
CA ASN A 2 55.67 -4.96 14.19
C ASN A 2 55.32 -3.71 13.36
N PHE A 3 54.90 -2.60 13.96
CA PHE A 3 55.64 -1.54 14.68
C PHE A 3 54.59 -0.53 15.19
N MET A 4 54.36 -0.20 16.45
CA MET A 4 55.11 0.65 17.37
C MET A 4 55.44 2.06 16.87
N SER A 5 54.88 3.09 17.56
CA SER A 5 55.54 4.30 18.06
C SER A 5 54.45 5.29 18.52
N ARG A 6 54.19 5.62 19.77
CA ARG A 6 54.87 6.31 20.88
C ARG A 6 55.18 7.78 20.60
N THR A 7 54.81 8.55 21.64
CA THR A 7 55.24 9.88 22.14
C THR A 7 54.36 11.07 21.72
N GLY A 8 54.03 12.05 22.58
CA GLY A 8 54.59 12.38 23.89
C GLY A 8 53.82 13.53 24.56
N ILE A 9 53.89 13.48 25.83
CA ILE A 9 53.46 14.43 26.85
C ILE A 9 54.26 15.75 26.72
N LYS A 10 53.59 16.91 26.91
CA LYS A 10 54.28 18.08 27.53
C LYS A 10 53.31 18.84 28.44
N ALA A 11 53.55 18.69 29.74
CA ALA A 11 53.15 19.60 30.78
C ALA A 11 54.08 20.83 30.76
N LEU A 12 53.51 21.99 31.05
CA LEU A 12 54.34 23.15 31.45
C LEU A 12 53.67 23.83 32.64
N ALA A 13 54.35 23.72 33.78
CA ALA A 13 54.15 24.47 35.01
C ALA A 13 55.15 25.63 35.06
N VAL A 14 54.73 26.82 35.50
CA VAL A 14 55.54 27.92 35.97
C VAL A 14 54.67 28.66 36.99
N VAL A 15 54.82 28.56 38.29
CA VAL A 15 55.81 29.08 39.30
C VAL A 15 55.75 30.61 39.49
N ILE A 16 55.10 31.03 40.58
CA ILE A 16 55.34 31.92 41.66
C ILE A 16 56.09 33.24 41.35
N GLY A 17 55.54 34.36 41.86
CA GLY A 17 56.20 35.62 42.14
C GLY A 17 55.54 36.35 43.30
N VAL A 18 56.18 36.24 44.48
CA VAL A 18 55.89 36.99 45.71
C VAL A 18 56.53 38.37 45.59
N GLY A 19 55.79 39.43 45.94
CA GLY A 19 56.36 40.78 46.10
C GLY A 19 55.59 41.53 47.17
N ALA A 20 56.18 41.50 48.38
CA ALA A 20 55.76 42.32 49.52
C ALA A 20 56.49 43.69 49.50
N ALA A 21 55.73 44.76 49.68
CA ALA A 21 56.27 45.99 50.29
C ALA A 21 55.16 46.79 50.97
N GLY A 22 55.25 46.95 52.23
CA GLY A 22 54.40 47.77 53.08
C GLY A 22 54.81 49.23 53.08
N ILE A 23 53.94 50.09 53.55
CA ILE A 23 54.20 51.39 54.25
C ILE A 23 52.88 51.75 54.95
N VAL A 24 52.84 51.71 56.24
CA VAL A 24 52.74 52.63 57.40
C VAL A 24 51.72 53.78 57.26
N ALA A 25 50.71 53.67 58.09
CA ALA A 25 50.02 54.62 59.01
C ALA A 25 49.71 56.05 58.54
N ASP A 26 48.47 56.45 58.67
CA ASP A 26 48.14 57.63 59.48
C ASP A 26 46.74 57.54 60.08
N TRP A 27 46.63 57.74 61.35
CA TRP A 27 45.42 57.80 62.15
C TRP A 27 44.96 59.25 62.22
N HIS A 28 43.79 59.57 61.63
CA HIS A 28 43.03 60.74 62.05
C HIS A 28 41.61 60.32 62.49
N LEU A 29 41.34 60.49 63.77
CA LEU A 29 40.04 60.52 64.39
C LEU A 29 39.22 61.63 63.75
N ALA A 30 38.10 61.31 63.20
CA ALA A 30 37.01 62.26 62.91
C ALA A 30 35.69 61.65 63.35
N ALA A 31 34.94 62.36 64.13
CA ALA A 31 33.75 62.08 64.86
C ALA A 31 32.58 61.58 63.94
N SER A 32 31.89 60.56 64.44
CA SER A 32 30.67 60.06 63.88
C SER A 32 29.51 61.08 64.03
N PRO A 33 28.78 61.37 62.97
CA PRO A 33 27.43 61.96 63.12
C PRO A 33 26.41 60.85 63.34
N SER A 34 25.47 61.06 64.27
CA SER A 34 24.32 60.23 64.61
C SER A 34 23.45 59.99 63.47
N PRO A 35 22.82 58.78 63.31
CA PRO A 35 21.88 58.49 62.24
C PRO A 35 20.55 59.27 62.49
N SER A 36 20.22 60.12 61.54
CA SER A 36 18.86 60.67 61.42
C SER A 36 17.84 59.54 61.09
N PRO A 37 16.61 59.57 61.63
CA PRO A 37 15.62 58.55 61.31
C PRO A 37 15.26 58.67 59.85
N SER A 38 15.56 57.63 59.09
CA SER A 38 15.12 57.50 57.71
C SER A 38 13.60 57.41 57.72
N LEU A 39 12.94 58.42 57.19
CA LEU A 39 11.53 58.37 56.82
C LEU A 39 11.36 57.15 55.88
N VAL A 40 10.71 56.10 56.37
CA VAL A 40 10.21 55.03 55.53
C VAL A 40 9.23 55.67 54.55
N SER A 41 9.68 55.80 53.30
CA SER A 41 8.84 56.24 52.20
C SER A 41 7.67 55.28 52.10
N PRO A 42 6.42 55.75 52.00
CA PRO A 42 5.26 54.86 51.86
C PRO A 42 5.44 54.09 50.55
N TRP A 43 5.43 52.74 50.65
CA TRP A 43 5.52 51.81 49.54
C TRP A 43 4.40 52.16 48.53
N LYS A 44 4.74 52.72 47.36
CA LYS A 44 3.81 52.95 46.24
C LYS A 44 3.48 51.58 45.60
N PRO A 45 2.21 51.21 45.50
CA PRO A 45 1.83 49.94 44.88
C PRO A 45 1.95 49.88 43.34
N ASP A 46 2.60 50.89 42.72
CA ASP A 46 2.68 51.01 41.27
C ASP A 46 3.77 50.21 40.56
N ASN A 47 4.51 49.37 41.27
CA ASN A 47 5.65 48.61 40.70
C ASN A 47 5.47 47.07 40.82
N LEU A 48 4.24 46.60 40.73
CA LEU A 48 4.02 45.16 40.72
C LEU A 48 4.61 44.55 39.42
N PRO A 49 5.32 43.43 39.47
CA PRO A 49 5.83 42.79 38.28
C PRO A 49 4.68 42.42 37.34
N ARG A 50 4.78 42.83 36.10
CA ARG A 50 3.79 42.50 35.06
C ARG A 50 4.04 41.06 34.63
N VAL A 51 3.00 40.25 34.63
CA VAL A 51 3.06 38.84 34.19
C VAL A 51 2.07 38.65 33.05
N GLU A 52 2.58 38.15 31.94
CA GLU A 52 1.76 37.83 30.79
C GLU A 52 0.90 36.60 31.09
N VAL A 53 -0.40 36.74 30.86
CA VAL A 53 -1.38 35.67 31.07
C VAL A 53 -2.16 35.36 29.80
N VAL A 54 -2.49 34.09 29.64
CA VAL A 54 -3.31 33.57 28.54
C VAL A 54 -4.44 32.73 29.10
N ARG A 55 -5.59 32.76 28.45
CA ARG A 55 -6.70 31.84 28.78
C ARG A 55 -6.51 30.55 28.04
N PRO A 56 -6.78 29.39 28.68
CA PRO A 56 -6.85 28.12 27.99
C PRO A 56 -7.86 28.19 26.83
N ARG A 57 -7.51 27.57 25.70
CA ARG A 57 -8.42 27.48 24.55
C ARG A 57 -8.64 26.02 24.16
N ARG A 58 -9.80 25.76 23.60
CA ARG A 58 -10.06 24.47 22.98
C ARG A 58 -9.43 24.39 21.62
N ALA A 59 -8.70 23.33 21.36
CA ALA A 59 -8.05 23.06 20.08
C ALA A 59 -7.92 21.56 19.88
N THR A 60 -7.84 21.13 18.64
CA THR A 60 -7.46 19.76 18.33
C THR A 60 -5.97 19.57 18.59
N VAL A 61 -5.61 18.55 19.32
CA VAL A 61 -4.24 18.09 19.51
C VAL A 61 -4.12 16.65 19.01
N ALA A 62 -2.99 16.32 18.41
CA ALA A 62 -2.73 14.98 17.90
C ALA A 62 -1.27 14.60 18.19
N GLN A 63 -1.04 13.32 18.34
CA GLN A 63 0.31 12.78 18.32
C GLN A 63 0.80 12.77 16.89
N ARG A 64 1.91 13.44 16.60
CA ARG A 64 2.47 13.52 15.25
C ARG A 64 3.72 12.67 15.15
N LEU A 65 3.72 11.77 14.18
CA LEU A 65 4.90 11.03 13.76
C LEU A 65 5.39 11.59 12.42
N GLN A 66 6.64 12.03 12.38
CA GLN A 66 7.31 12.38 11.13
C GLN A 66 8.25 11.24 10.73
N THR A 67 8.07 10.73 9.53
CA THR A 67 8.87 9.64 9.00
C THR A 67 9.10 9.80 7.50
N ASN A 68 10.12 9.13 6.99
CA ASN A 68 10.37 9.07 5.56
C ASN A 68 9.46 8.03 4.90
N ALA A 69 9.12 8.28 3.67
CA ALA A 69 8.27 7.41 2.87
C ALA A 69 8.76 7.30 1.44
N THR A 70 8.41 6.19 0.80
CA THR A 70 8.64 5.94 -0.62
C THR A 70 7.31 5.92 -1.35
N LEU A 71 7.26 6.58 -2.50
CA LEU A 71 6.12 6.57 -3.40
C LEU A 71 6.24 5.41 -4.38
N GLU A 72 5.21 4.60 -4.48
CA GLU A 72 5.13 3.48 -5.42
C GLU A 72 3.88 3.61 -6.29
N ALA A 73 3.88 2.97 -7.46
CA ALA A 73 2.70 2.88 -8.30
C ALA A 73 1.57 2.13 -7.57
N PHE A 74 0.32 2.47 -7.86
CA PHE A 74 -0.83 1.73 -7.31
C PHE A 74 -0.78 0.26 -7.73
N GLU A 75 -0.47 0.00 -8.98
CA GLU A 75 -0.19 -1.32 -9.54
C GLU A 75 1.00 -1.23 -10.50
N GLU A 76 1.84 -2.25 -10.50
CA GLU A 76 2.95 -2.40 -11.43
C GLU A 76 2.93 -3.82 -12.00
N ALA A 77 3.08 -3.94 -13.31
CA ALA A 77 3.17 -5.22 -13.99
C ALA A 77 4.34 -5.25 -14.95
N ASP A 78 5.23 -6.21 -14.74
CA ASP A 78 6.25 -6.58 -15.70
C ASP A 78 5.69 -7.60 -16.70
N LEU A 79 5.67 -7.26 -17.98
CA LEU A 79 5.11 -8.07 -19.05
C LEU A 79 6.20 -8.90 -19.71
N PHE A 80 5.94 -10.20 -19.82
CA PHE A 80 6.87 -11.18 -20.40
C PHE A 80 6.25 -11.88 -21.61
N ALA A 81 7.10 -12.33 -22.54
CA ALA A 81 6.68 -13.22 -23.60
C ALA A 81 6.31 -14.60 -23.03
N LYS A 82 5.16 -15.16 -23.43
CA LYS A 82 4.78 -16.56 -23.17
C LYS A 82 5.13 -17.49 -24.32
N VAL A 83 5.42 -16.92 -25.50
CA VAL A 83 5.86 -17.63 -26.70
C VAL A 83 7.16 -17.02 -27.21
N SER A 84 8.00 -17.85 -27.83
CA SER A 84 9.24 -17.38 -28.45
C SER A 84 8.99 -16.98 -29.91
N GLY A 85 9.62 -15.90 -30.37
CA GLY A 85 9.50 -15.42 -31.73
C GLY A 85 10.11 -14.06 -31.93
N TYR A 86 10.01 -13.49 -33.13
CA TYR A 86 10.51 -12.14 -33.40
C TYR A 86 9.41 -11.09 -33.20
N LEU A 87 9.75 -9.96 -32.59
CA LEU A 87 8.83 -8.83 -32.47
C LEU A 87 8.61 -8.20 -33.86
N SER A 88 7.43 -8.40 -34.42
CA SER A 88 7.08 -7.83 -35.73
C SER A 88 6.64 -6.37 -35.62
N ASP A 89 6.01 -6.00 -34.50
CA ASP A 89 5.47 -4.67 -34.27
C ASP A 89 5.58 -4.29 -32.81
N VAL A 90 5.90 -3.01 -32.53
CA VAL A 90 5.90 -2.39 -31.20
C VAL A 90 5.15 -1.09 -31.34
N ARG A 91 4.03 -0.94 -30.63
CA ARG A 91 3.03 0.12 -30.83
C ARG A 91 3.07 1.22 -29.79
N VAL A 92 3.92 1.07 -28.78
CA VAL A 92 4.01 2.00 -27.67
C VAL A 92 5.46 2.31 -27.32
N ASP A 93 5.68 3.47 -26.73
CA ASP A 93 6.97 3.87 -26.20
C ASP A 93 6.86 4.24 -24.70
N ILE A 94 8.03 4.52 -24.10
CA ILE A 94 8.11 4.95 -22.70
C ILE A 94 7.33 6.27 -22.53
N GLY A 95 6.47 6.33 -21.53
CA GLY A 95 5.62 7.47 -21.24
C GLY A 95 4.24 7.42 -21.90
N ASP A 96 3.98 6.45 -22.78
CA ASP A 96 2.67 6.32 -23.41
C ASP A 96 1.61 5.82 -22.43
N HIS A 97 0.43 6.45 -22.47
CA HIS A 97 -0.74 5.98 -21.75
C HIS A 97 -1.39 4.82 -22.49
N VAL A 98 -1.70 3.76 -21.78
CA VAL A 98 -2.29 2.54 -22.32
C VAL A 98 -3.54 2.15 -21.56
N LYS A 99 -4.48 1.51 -22.27
CA LYS A 99 -5.72 0.97 -21.71
C LYS A 99 -5.63 -0.53 -21.51
N ALA A 100 -6.37 -1.06 -20.56
CA ALA A 100 -6.51 -2.49 -20.35
C ALA A 100 -6.90 -3.21 -21.66
N GLY A 101 -6.18 -4.28 -22.02
CA GLY A 101 -6.36 -5.01 -23.27
C GLY A 101 -5.74 -4.36 -24.53
N GLN A 102 -5.15 -3.17 -24.41
CA GLN A 102 -4.45 -2.54 -25.54
C GLN A 102 -3.21 -3.35 -25.93
N VAL A 103 -3.06 -3.63 -27.22
CA VAL A 103 -1.90 -4.35 -27.75
C VAL A 103 -0.69 -3.42 -27.78
N LEU A 104 0.36 -3.81 -27.05
CA LEU A 104 1.62 -3.07 -26.93
C LEU A 104 2.64 -3.52 -27.97
N ALA A 105 2.70 -4.84 -28.20
CA ALA A 105 3.59 -5.43 -29.20
C ALA A 105 3.02 -6.74 -29.74
N VAL A 106 3.51 -7.15 -30.90
CA VAL A 106 3.11 -8.38 -31.59
C VAL A 106 4.35 -9.22 -31.87
N ILE A 107 4.31 -10.47 -31.46
CA ILE A 107 5.33 -11.48 -31.75
C ILE A 107 4.90 -12.22 -33.01
N ASP A 108 5.74 -12.32 -34.01
CA ASP A 108 5.48 -13.15 -35.20
C ASP A 108 6.00 -14.57 -34.98
N VAL A 109 5.13 -15.53 -35.17
CA VAL A 109 5.38 -16.96 -35.00
C VAL A 109 4.73 -17.72 -36.16
N PRO A 110 5.31 -17.67 -37.36
CA PRO A 110 4.75 -18.27 -38.58
C PRO A 110 4.50 -19.79 -38.42
N GLU A 111 5.38 -20.47 -37.66
CA GLU A 111 5.25 -21.90 -37.40
C GLU A 111 3.96 -22.26 -36.69
N MET A 112 3.55 -21.48 -35.67
CA MET A 112 2.29 -21.71 -34.95
C MET A 112 1.05 -21.44 -35.81
N LYS A 113 1.14 -20.51 -36.80
CA LYS A 113 0.05 -20.27 -37.74
C LYS A 113 -0.15 -21.47 -38.66
N GLN A 114 0.95 -22.12 -39.11
CA GLN A 114 0.92 -23.34 -39.88
C GLN A 114 0.37 -24.50 -39.05
N GLU A 115 0.84 -24.67 -37.81
CA GLU A 115 0.33 -25.69 -36.88
C GLU A 115 -1.18 -25.54 -36.65
N LEU A 116 -1.68 -24.30 -36.54
CA LEU A 116 -3.14 -24.06 -36.47
C LEU A 116 -3.85 -24.55 -37.69
N ALA A 117 -3.36 -24.20 -38.89
CA ALA A 117 -3.97 -24.62 -40.14
C ALA A 117 -4.00 -26.16 -40.27
N GLU A 118 -2.94 -26.85 -39.89
CA GLU A 118 -2.90 -28.31 -39.85
C GLU A 118 -3.91 -28.91 -38.85
N ALA A 119 -4.01 -28.34 -37.64
CA ALA A 119 -4.94 -28.80 -36.62
C ALA A 119 -6.41 -28.56 -37.07
N GLU A 120 -6.71 -27.44 -37.74
CA GLU A 120 -8.04 -27.15 -38.29
C GLU A 120 -8.39 -28.11 -39.42
N ALA A 121 -7.44 -28.43 -40.31
CA ALA A 121 -7.67 -29.45 -41.35
C ALA A 121 -7.91 -30.84 -40.74
N GLN A 122 -7.20 -31.20 -39.69
CA GLN A 122 -7.38 -32.46 -38.96
C GLN A 122 -8.79 -32.51 -38.28
N LEU A 123 -9.21 -31.40 -37.67
CA LEU A 123 -10.55 -31.30 -37.08
C LEU A 123 -11.65 -31.51 -38.15
N GLU A 124 -11.49 -30.92 -39.33
CA GLU A 124 -12.46 -31.07 -40.43
C GLU A 124 -12.50 -32.52 -40.96
N SER A 125 -11.33 -33.18 -41.04
CA SER A 125 -11.26 -34.62 -41.37
C SER A 125 -12.04 -35.48 -40.36
N LYS A 126 -11.90 -35.20 -39.06
CA LYS A 126 -12.63 -35.93 -38.00
C LYS A 126 -14.14 -35.64 -38.03
N ARG A 127 -14.54 -34.41 -38.36
CA ARG A 127 -15.96 -34.07 -38.59
C ARG A 127 -16.55 -34.83 -39.74
N SER A 128 -15.82 -34.96 -40.85
CA SER A 128 -16.23 -35.76 -41.99
C SER A 128 -16.40 -37.26 -41.65
N SER A 129 -15.48 -37.80 -40.83
CA SER A 129 -15.58 -39.16 -40.30
C SER A 129 -16.82 -39.35 -39.41
N LEU A 130 -17.15 -38.38 -38.55
CA LEU A 130 -18.37 -38.41 -37.75
C LEU A 130 -19.64 -38.39 -38.60
N VAL A 131 -19.66 -37.58 -39.68
CA VAL A 131 -20.78 -37.57 -40.62
C VAL A 131 -20.96 -38.93 -41.29
N SER A 132 -19.88 -39.61 -41.69
CA SER A 132 -19.93 -40.95 -42.21
C SER A 132 -20.47 -41.97 -41.20
N ALA A 133 -19.99 -41.93 -39.97
CA ALA A 133 -20.47 -42.79 -38.86
C ALA A 133 -21.96 -42.57 -38.54
N ARG A 134 -22.43 -41.32 -38.60
CA ARG A 134 -23.87 -40.98 -38.44
C ARG A 134 -24.72 -41.58 -39.56
N ARG A 135 -24.27 -41.48 -40.80
CA ARG A 135 -24.99 -42.09 -41.93
C ARG A 135 -25.08 -43.63 -41.80
N GLN A 136 -23.99 -44.25 -41.33
CA GLN A 136 -23.98 -45.68 -41.05
C GLN A 136 -24.95 -46.08 -39.95
N LEU A 137 -24.99 -45.26 -38.87
CA LEU A 137 -25.94 -45.43 -37.77
C LEU A 137 -27.39 -45.31 -38.26
N ASP A 138 -27.69 -44.31 -39.13
CA ASP A 138 -29.04 -44.11 -39.67
C ASP A 138 -29.45 -45.30 -40.59
N HIS A 139 -28.48 -45.83 -41.37
CA HIS A 139 -28.72 -47.06 -42.16
C HIS A 139 -29.06 -48.24 -41.26
N ASN A 140 -28.28 -48.50 -40.21
CA ASN A 140 -28.51 -49.64 -39.30
C ASN A 140 -29.82 -49.49 -38.51
N LYS A 141 -30.21 -48.23 -38.15
CA LYS A 141 -31.56 -47.96 -37.58
C LYS A 141 -32.68 -48.34 -38.50
N ALA A 142 -32.54 -48.02 -39.80
CA ALA A 142 -33.56 -48.36 -40.81
C ALA A 142 -33.62 -49.89 -41.00
N ASP A 143 -32.48 -50.61 -40.98
CA ASP A 143 -32.45 -52.05 -41.05
C ASP A 143 -33.12 -52.72 -39.87
N VAL A 144 -32.80 -52.28 -38.62
CA VAL A 144 -33.48 -52.75 -37.40
C VAL A 144 -35.02 -52.55 -37.51
N ALA A 145 -35.45 -51.38 -38.02
CA ALA A 145 -36.88 -51.12 -38.21
C ALA A 145 -37.51 -52.07 -39.24
N LEU A 146 -36.81 -52.35 -40.35
CA LEU A 146 -37.22 -53.29 -41.33
C LEU A 146 -37.33 -54.74 -40.79
N GLN A 147 -36.26 -55.21 -40.11
CA GLN A 147 -36.23 -56.60 -39.57
C GLN A 147 -37.33 -56.78 -38.50
N ASN A 148 -37.54 -55.77 -37.65
CA ASN A 148 -38.62 -55.83 -36.65
C ASN A 148 -40.00 -55.81 -37.27
N ALA A 149 -40.18 -55.07 -38.34
CA ALA A 149 -41.48 -55.12 -39.12
C ALA A 149 -41.72 -56.45 -39.74
N LEU A 150 -40.70 -57.08 -40.37
CA LEU A 150 -40.74 -58.41 -40.91
C LEU A 150 -41.03 -59.48 -39.85
N ALA A 151 -40.40 -59.40 -38.67
CA ALA A 151 -40.64 -60.28 -37.55
C ALA A 151 -42.09 -60.22 -37.08
N LYS A 152 -42.58 -58.99 -36.87
CA LYS A 152 -44.00 -58.78 -36.48
C LYS A 152 -45.00 -59.29 -37.49
N ASP A 153 -44.77 -59.07 -38.79
CA ASP A 153 -45.61 -59.58 -39.87
C ASP A 153 -45.64 -61.08 -39.86
N ARG A 154 -44.50 -61.77 -39.65
CA ARG A 154 -44.43 -63.21 -39.61
C ARG A 154 -45.09 -63.81 -38.36
N GLU A 155 -44.99 -63.16 -37.21
CA GLU A 155 -45.71 -63.53 -35.99
C GLU A 155 -47.23 -63.46 -36.20
N GLN A 156 -47.74 -62.38 -36.76
CA GLN A 156 -49.16 -62.20 -37.04
C GLN A 156 -49.69 -63.26 -38.02
N LEU A 157 -48.93 -63.62 -39.07
CA LEU A 157 -49.27 -64.66 -39.99
C LEU A 157 -49.25 -66.05 -39.33
N GLY A 158 -48.40 -66.33 -38.40
CA GLY A 158 -48.32 -67.55 -37.60
C GLY A 158 -49.54 -67.72 -36.69
N GLU A 159 -50.03 -66.67 -36.04
CA GLU A 159 -51.28 -66.66 -35.26
C GLU A 159 -52.54 -66.93 -36.08
N GLY A 160 -52.53 -66.58 -37.38
CA GLY A 160 -53.64 -66.74 -38.33
C GLY A 160 -53.81 -68.15 -38.89
N ARG A 161 -53.21 -69.24 -38.41
CA ARG A 161 -53.24 -70.66 -38.82
C ARG A 161 -52.74 -70.97 -40.27
N GLN A 162 -51.88 -70.09 -40.81
CA GLN A 162 -51.04 -70.46 -41.94
C GLN A 162 -49.77 -71.17 -41.38
N PHE A 163 -49.42 -72.34 -41.94
CA PHE A 163 -48.28 -73.15 -41.48
C PHE A 163 -46.93 -72.43 -41.71
N ILE A 164 -46.51 -71.63 -40.78
CA ILE A 164 -45.16 -71.09 -40.73
C ILE A 164 -44.36 -72.05 -39.86
N SER A 165 -43.23 -72.54 -40.38
CA SER A 165 -42.34 -73.43 -39.63
C SER A 165 -41.67 -72.66 -38.48
N ASP A 166 -41.60 -73.25 -37.26
CA ASP A 166 -40.86 -72.70 -36.10
C ASP A 166 -39.43 -72.23 -36.48
N ARG A 167 -38.79 -72.95 -37.35
CA ARG A 167 -37.49 -72.64 -37.93
C ARG A 167 -37.46 -71.33 -38.69
N THR A 168 -38.55 -70.92 -39.33
CA THR A 168 -38.65 -69.65 -40.05
C THR A 168 -38.85 -68.48 -39.08
N LEU A 169 -39.55 -68.66 -37.97
CA LEU A 169 -39.73 -67.69 -36.93
C LEU A 169 -38.38 -67.49 -36.18
N ASP A 170 -37.68 -68.59 -35.79
CA ASP A 170 -36.38 -68.51 -35.22
C ASP A 170 -35.39 -67.77 -36.13
N GLN A 171 -35.38 -67.98 -37.40
CA GLN A 171 -34.51 -67.28 -38.34
C GLN A 171 -34.82 -65.79 -38.43
N VAL A 172 -36.04 -65.36 -38.35
CA VAL A 172 -36.43 -63.94 -38.45
C VAL A 172 -36.07 -63.25 -37.12
N HIS A 173 -36.27 -63.88 -35.97
CA HIS A 173 -35.86 -63.37 -34.72
C HIS A 173 -34.30 -63.24 -34.63
N ALA A 174 -33.56 -64.26 -35.08
CA ALA A 174 -32.10 -64.20 -35.15
C ALA A 174 -31.61 -63.05 -36.03
N ASN A 175 -32.27 -62.79 -37.19
CA ASN A 175 -31.91 -61.66 -38.05
C ASN A 175 -32.19 -60.31 -37.37
N ALA A 176 -33.29 -60.19 -36.62
CA ALA A 176 -33.59 -58.95 -35.86
C ALA A 176 -32.58 -58.74 -34.74
N ASP A 177 -32.12 -59.81 -34.08
CA ASP A 177 -31.09 -59.70 -33.03
C ASP A 177 -29.71 -59.36 -33.61
N ILE A 178 -29.36 -59.87 -34.78
CA ILE A 178 -28.16 -59.46 -35.53
C ILE A 178 -28.23 -57.97 -35.88
N ALA A 179 -29.34 -57.53 -36.45
CA ALA A 179 -29.51 -56.11 -36.82
C ALA A 179 -29.42 -55.19 -35.59
N LYS A 180 -29.93 -55.62 -34.43
CA LYS A 180 -29.77 -54.87 -33.15
C LYS A 180 -28.31 -54.82 -32.69
N ALA A 181 -27.58 -55.93 -32.81
CA ALA A 181 -26.15 -55.95 -32.48
C ALA A 181 -25.35 -55.02 -33.39
N ASP A 182 -25.64 -55.06 -34.71
CA ASP A 182 -25.01 -54.18 -35.70
C ASP A 182 -25.32 -52.68 -35.42
N LEU A 183 -26.56 -52.39 -34.98
CA LEU A 183 -26.94 -51.06 -34.52
C LEU A 183 -26.06 -50.63 -33.29
N GLY A 184 -25.88 -51.49 -32.31
CA GLY A 184 -25.03 -51.20 -31.16
C GLY A 184 -23.56 -50.91 -31.52
N VAL A 185 -23.02 -51.64 -32.52
CA VAL A 185 -21.70 -51.36 -33.09
C VAL A 185 -21.65 -50.01 -33.77
N ALA A 186 -22.66 -49.64 -34.55
CA ALA A 186 -22.74 -48.37 -35.25
C ALA A 186 -22.88 -47.19 -34.26
N GLU A 187 -23.64 -47.37 -33.18
CA GLU A 187 -23.71 -46.39 -32.07
C GLU A 187 -22.35 -46.17 -31.43
N ALA A 188 -21.64 -47.24 -31.07
CA ALA A 188 -20.30 -47.15 -30.50
C ALA A 188 -19.29 -46.47 -31.45
N ASN A 189 -19.38 -46.75 -32.77
CA ASN A 189 -18.52 -46.14 -33.75
C ASN A 189 -18.82 -44.64 -33.92
N ARG A 190 -20.11 -44.25 -33.89
CA ARG A 190 -20.51 -42.86 -33.91
C ARG A 190 -19.96 -42.10 -32.67
N ASP A 191 -20.04 -42.71 -31.47
CA ASP A 191 -19.55 -42.13 -30.24
C ASP A 191 -18.02 -42.02 -30.25
N LEU A 192 -17.33 -43.02 -30.77
CA LEU A 192 -15.88 -42.94 -30.97
C LEU A 192 -15.50 -41.79 -31.91
N ALA A 193 -16.20 -41.65 -33.04
CA ALA A 193 -15.97 -40.57 -33.99
C ALA A 193 -16.27 -39.18 -33.38
N ALA A 194 -17.32 -39.08 -32.54
CA ALA A 194 -17.66 -37.85 -31.82
C ALA A 194 -16.53 -37.47 -30.83
N ASN A 195 -16.06 -38.40 -30.02
CA ASN A 195 -14.93 -38.16 -29.09
C ASN A 195 -13.64 -37.75 -29.84
N GLN A 196 -13.39 -38.29 -31.03
CA GLN A 196 -12.26 -37.87 -31.85
C GLN A 196 -12.37 -36.43 -32.35
N VAL A 197 -13.58 -35.96 -32.66
CA VAL A 197 -13.83 -34.55 -32.99
C VAL A 197 -13.57 -33.67 -31.79
N ASP A 198 -13.99 -34.06 -30.59
CA ASP A 198 -13.75 -33.28 -29.36
C ASP A 198 -12.27 -33.16 -29.05
N VAL A 199 -11.49 -34.24 -29.20
CA VAL A 199 -10.02 -34.22 -29.02
C VAL A 199 -9.36 -33.28 -30.04
N ALA A 200 -9.76 -33.36 -31.33
CA ALA A 200 -9.20 -32.49 -32.34
C ALA A 200 -9.58 -31.02 -32.13
N ALA A 201 -10.82 -30.74 -31.67
CA ALA A 201 -11.28 -29.40 -31.32
C ALA A 201 -10.48 -28.80 -30.14
N ALA A 202 -10.24 -29.60 -29.12
CA ALA A 202 -9.38 -29.18 -27.98
C ALA A 202 -7.95 -28.85 -28.41
N THR A 203 -7.40 -29.58 -29.40
CA THR A 203 -6.09 -29.30 -29.98
C THR A 203 -6.05 -27.93 -30.69
N VAL A 204 -7.06 -27.66 -31.50
CA VAL A 204 -7.24 -26.35 -32.19
C VAL A 204 -7.32 -25.21 -31.14
N GLU A 205 -8.12 -25.38 -30.11
CA GLU A 205 -8.30 -24.37 -29.06
C GLU A 205 -7.01 -24.11 -28.26
N LYS A 206 -6.24 -25.17 -28.00
CA LYS A 206 -4.90 -25.03 -27.40
C LYS A 206 -3.99 -24.14 -28.23
N ILE A 207 -3.92 -24.39 -29.56
CA ILE A 207 -3.03 -23.62 -30.46
C ILE A 207 -3.53 -22.18 -30.58
N LYS A 208 -4.86 -21.95 -30.66
CA LYS A 208 -5.45 -20.61 -30.64
C LYS A 208 -5.09 -19.83 -29.37
N THR A 209 -5.13 -20.48 -28.21
CA THR A 209 -4.71 -19.88 -26.94
C THR A 209 -3.23 -19.50 -26.97
N LEU A 210 -2.37 -20.35 -27.52
CA LEU A 210 -0.94 -20.04 -27.67
C LEU A 210 -0.72 -18.87 -28.65
N LEU A 211 -1.48 -18.79 -29.74
CA LEU A 211 -1.45 -17.67 -30.67
C LEU A 211 -1.98 -16.37 -30.05
N ALA A 212 -2.96 -16.43 -29.14
CA ALA A 212 -3.37 -15.24 -28.40
C ALA A 212 -2.23 -14.64 -27.57
N TYR A 213 -1.31 -15.44 -27.06
CA TYR A 213 -0.13 -14.98 -26.34
C TYR A 213 0.95 -14.32 -27.20
N THR A 214 0.78 -14.32 -28.54
CA THR A 214 1.65 -13.53 -29.42
C THR A 214 1.39 -12.04 -29.33
N GLN A 215 0.22 -11.63 -28.82
CA GLN A 215 -0.10 -10.24 -28.59
C GLN A 215 0.19 -9.92 -27.10
N ILE A 216 1.15 -9.04 -26.91
CA ILE A 216 1.44 -8.52 -25.58
C ILE A 216 0.48 -7.38 -25.31
N VAL A 217 -0.39 -7.53 -24.29
CA VAL A 217 -1.44 -6.57 -23.96
C VAL A 217 -1.23 -5.99 -22.58
N ALA A 218 -1.69 -4.74 -22.37
CA ALA A 218 -1.70 -4.10 -21.07
C ALA A 218 -2.74 -4.78 -20.16
N PRO A 219 -2.38 -5.14 -18.91
CA PRO A 219 -3.30 -5.80 -17.98
C PRO A 219 -4.33 -4.83 -17.34
N PHE A 220 -3.98 -3.55 -17.26
CA PHE A 220 -4.80 -2.47 -16.68
C PHE A 220 -4.46 -1.13 -17.35
N ASP A 221 -5.27 -0.12 -17.09
CA ASP A 221 -5.04 1.25 -17.54
C ASP A 221 -3.83 1.86 -16.80
N GLY A 222 -2.88 2.42 -17.53
CA GLY A 222 -1.66 2.96 -16.93
C GLY A 222 -0.70 3.58 -17.94
N VAL A 223 0.55 3.73 -17.54
CA VAL A 223 1.64 4.29 -18.33
C VAL A 223 2.75 3.26 -18.51
N VAL A 224 3.36 3.24 -19.69
CA VAL A 224 4.54 2.41 -19.97
C VAL A 224 5.75 3.04 -19.28
N ALA A 225 6.15 2.49 -18.14
CA ALA A 225 7.30 2.98 -17.39
C ALA A 225 8.64 2.53 -17.97
N ARG A 226 8.69 1.33 -18.56
CA ARG A 226 9.91 0.77 -19.18
C ARG A 226 9.55 -0.02 -20.44
N ARG A 227 10.42 0.10 -21.44
CA ARG A 227 10.42 -0.69 -22.66
C ARG A 227 11.84 -1.24 -22.87
N GLN A 228 11.97 -2.56 -22.85
CA GLN A 228 13.27 -3.24 -22.94
C GLN A 228 13.46 -3.99 -24.26
N VAL A 229 12.56 -3.79 -25.22
CA VAL A 229 12.55 -4.50 -26.51
C VAL A 229 12.29 -3.56 -27.67
N ASN A 230 12.79 -3.91 -28.83
CA ASN A 230 12.62 -3.20 -30.07
C ASN A 230 12.02 -4.10 -31.14
N ARG A 231 11.47 -3.49 -32.18
CA ARG A 231 11.02 -4.21 -33.35
C ARG A 231 12.18 -5.00 -33.97
N GLY A 232 11.96 -6.27 -34.26
CA GLY A 232 12.97 -7.17 -34.79
C GLY A 232 13.75 -7.96 -33.72
N ASP A 233 13.59 -7.66 -32.46
CA ASP A 233 14.24 -8.42 -31.39
C ASP A 233 13.64 -9.84 -31.28
N LEU A 234 14.50 -10.82 -31.03
CA LEU A 234 14.12 -12.17 -30.72
C LEU A 234 13.76 -12.25 -29.23
N VAL A 235 12.52 -12.55 -28.92
CA VAL A 235 12.06 -12.80 -27.56
C VAL A 235 11.91 -14.29 -27.29
N GLN A 236 12.20 -14.69 -26.05
CA GLN A 236 12.05 -16.07 -25.60
C GLN A 236 10.95 -16.17 -24.56
N ALA A 237 10.20 -17.26 -24.60
CA ALA A 237 9.20 -17.54 -23.57
C ALA A 237 9.83 -17.54 -22.17
N ALA A 238 9.19 -16.84 -21.23
CA ALA A 238 9.62 -16.83 -19.85
C ALA A 238 9.48 -18.22 -19.25
N THR A 239 10.59 -18.78 -18.76
CA THR A 239 10.61 -20.04 -18.02
C THR A 239 10.66 -19.74 -16.52
N ALA A 240 10.03 -20.58 -15.70
CA ALA A 240 9.93 -20.42 -14.24
C ALA A 240 11.29 -20.38 -13.49
N THR A 241 12.41 -20.60 -14.20
CA THR A 241 13.76 -20.72 -13.63
C THR A 241 14.52 -19.39 -13.53
N ARG A 242 13.90 -18.24 -13.88
CA ARG A 242 14.58 -16.93 -13.79
C ARG A 242 14.60 -16.43 -12.36
N THR A 243 15.81 -16.25 -11.84
CA THR A 243 16.10 -15.85 -10.44
C THR A 243 15.88 -14.35 -10.15
N THR A 244 15.71 -13.52 -11.16
CA THR A 244 15.45 -12.08 -11.02
C THR A 244 14.12 -11.71 -11.67
N PRO A 245 13.17 -11.12 -10.92
CA PRO A 245 11.84 -10.79 -11.43
C PRO A 245 11.83 -9.93 -12.70
N SER A 246 12.75 -8.99 -12.82
CA SER A 246 12.78 -8.03 -13.95
C SER A 246 13.67 -8.46 -15.12
N ALA A 247 14.43 -9.57 -15.01
CA ALA A 247 15.31 -9.99 -16.10
C ALA A 247 14.51 -10.61 -17.25
N GLY A 248 14.37 -9.86 -18.34
CA GLY A 248 13.69 -10.28 -19.57
C GLY A 248 12.24 -9.87 -19.66
N SER A 249 11.77 -8.92 -18.84
CA SER A 249 10.51 -8.23 -19.09
C SER A 249 10.60 -7.45 -20.40
N LEU A 250 9.52 -7.44 -21.16
CA LEU A 250 9.41 -6.68 -22.40
C LEU A 250 8.99 -5.23 -22.12
N PHE A 251 7.99 -5.08 -21.29
CA PHE A 251 7.44 -3.80 -20.84
C PHE A 251 7.17 -3.86 -19.35
N THR A 252 7.23 -2.69 -18.70
CA THR A 252 6.69 -2.46 -17.37
C THR A 252 5.59 -1.42 -17.49
N VAL A 253 4.37 -1.79 -17.09
CA VAL A 253 3.21 -0.89 -17.05
C VAL A 253 2.93 -0.54 -15.60
N GLN A 254 2.76 0.74 -15.32
CA GLN A 254 2.45 1.26 -13.98
C GLN A 254 1.14 2.05 -14.01
N ARG A 255 0.34 1.87 -12.97
CA ARG A 255 -0.86 2.66 -12.74
C ARG A 255 -0.52 3.78 -11.77
N ILE A 256 -0.62 5.02 -12.25
CA ILE A 256 -0.16 6.22 -11.55
C ILE A 256 -1.27 7.25 -11.26
N ASP A 257 -2.53 6.96 -11.58
CA ASP A 257 -3.70 7.79 -11.22
C ASP A 257 -3.87 7.94 -9.71
N THR A 258 -3.42 6.94 -8.98
CA THR A 258 -3.27 6.91 -7.54
C THR A 258 -1.85 6.46 -7.22
N ILE A 259 -1.21 7.10 -6.25
CA ILE A 259 0.11 6.72 -5.78
C ILE A 259 0.00 6.14 -4.37
N ARG A 260 0.70 5.05 -4.13
CA ARG A 260 0.87 4.45 -2.81
C ARG A 260 2.10 5.01 -2.13
N VAL A 261 1.90 5.53 -0.95
CA VAL A 261 2.99 6.03 -0.11
C VAL A 261 3.21 5.03 1.02
N PHE A 262 4.37 4.43 1.03
CA PHE A 262 4.77 3.50 2.08
C PHE A 262 5.64 4.22 3.10
N CYS A 263 5.22 4.18 4.35
CA CYS A 263 6.00 4.67 5.48
C CYS A 263 6.06 3.63 6.59
N ASP A 264 7.10 3.72 7.38
CA ASP A 264 7.37 2.81 8.49
C ASP A 264 7.02 3.49 9.81
N VAL A 265 6.12 2.86 10.59
CA VAL A 265 5.68 3.33 11.90
C VAL A 265 6.36 2.51 13.00
N PRO A 266 7.11 3.15 13.93
CA PRO A 266 7.77 2.46 15.03
C PRO A 266 6.79 1.74 15.97
N GLU A 267 7.23 0.63 16.57
CA GLU A 267 6.45 -0.22 17.49
C GLU A 267 5.73 0.59 18.57
N ASN A 268 6.38 1.63 19.13
CA ASN A 268 5.80 2.46 20.19
C ASN A 268 4.59 3.29 19.74
N ASP A 269 4.48 3.61 18.45
CA ASP A 269 3.42 4.43 17.87
C ASP A 269 2.29 3.59 17.28
N VAL A 270 2.55 2.30 17.01
CA VAL A 270 1.57 1.36 16.44
C VAL A 270 0.24 1.29 17.22
N PRO A 271 0.22 1.29 18.58
CA PRO A 271 -1.06 1.25 19.32
C PRO A 271 -1.97 2.46 19.08
N HIS A 272 -1.43 3.55 18.55
CA HIS A 272 -2.14 4.80 18.29
C HIS A 272 -2.49 5.00 16.82
N LEU A 273 -2.06 4.09 15.93
CA LEU A 273 -2.30 4.15 14.50
C LEU A 273 -3.64 3.50 14.14
N HIS A 274 -4.47 4.23 13.40
CA HIS A 274 -5.76 3.73 12.92
C HIS A 274 -5.91 3.96 11.42
N ILE A 275 -6.69 3.08 10.77
CA ILE A 275 -7.12 3.31 9.40
C ILE A 275 -7.99 4.56 9.37
N GLY A 276 -7.71 5.47 8.43
CA GLY A 276 -8.35 6.77 8.32
C GLY A 276 -7.61 7.91 8.99
N ASP A 277 -6.51 7.64 9.72
CA ASP A 277 -5.68 8.70 10.29
C ASP A 277 -5.15 9.64 9.20
N PRO A 278 -5.23 10.96 9.38
CA PRO A 278 -4.75 11.93 8.41
C PRO A 278 -3.23 11.86 8.24
N ALA A 279 -2.80 11.97 7.00
CA ALA A 279 -1.40 12.00 6.61
C ALA A 279 -1.11 13.19 5.72
N ILE A 280 -0.07 13.94 6.04
CA ILE A 280 0.45 15.04 5.22
C ILE A 280 1.74 14.55 4.57
N VAL A 281 1.75 14.50 3.25
CA VAL A 281 2.88 13.98 2.46
C VAL A 281 3.55 15.12 1.71
N LYS A 282 4.86 15.27 1.89
CA LYS A 282 5.70 16.27 1.24
C LYS A 282 6.80 15.58 0.43
N PRO A 283 6.63 15.40 -0.88
CA PRO A 283 7.69 14.86 -1.74
C PRO A 283 8.90 15.79 -1.76
N TYR A 284 10.12 15.25 -1.66
CA TYR A 284 11.34 16.08 -1.62
C TYR A 284 11.65 16.82 -2.93
N GLY A 285 11.16 16.29 -4.06
CA GLY A 285 11.42 16.89 -5.38
C GLY A 285 10.36 17.88 -5.87
N LEU A 286 9.30 18.13 -5.06
CA LEU A 286 8.19 19.00 -5.46
C LEU A 286 8.06 20.19 -4.50
N GLU A 287 8.20 21.39 -5.03
CA GLU A 287 7.85 22.61 -4.30
C GLU A 287 6.33 22.83 -4.39
N GLY A 288 5.73 23.32 -3.30
CA GLY A 288 4.32 23.70 -3.28
C GLY A 288 3.56 23.21 -2.05
N LYS A 289 2.24 23.09 -2.20
CA LYS A 289 1.36 22.62 -1.12
C LYS A 289 1.59 21.12 -0.87
N PRO A 290 1.61 20.68 0.40
CA PRO A 290 1.68 19.26 0.72
C PRO A 290 0.45 18.54 0.20
N PHE A 291 0.62 17.25 -0.09
CA PHE A 291 -0.47 16.36 -0.43
C PHE A 291 -1.10 15.84 0.87
N VAL A 292 -2.43 15.74 0.88
CA VAL A 292 -3.17 15.24 2.03
C VAL A 292 -3.78 13.90 1.65
N GLY A 293 -3.49 12.90 2.44
CA GLY A 293 -4.05 11.55 2.33
C GLY A 293 -4.52 11.03 3.67
N THR A 294 -4.89 9.78 3.69
CA THR A 294 -5.25 9.05 4.92
C THR A 294 -4.60 7.68 4.91
N VAL A 295 -4.33 7.15 6.08
CA VAL A 295 -3.89 5.75 6.24
C VAL A 295 -4.99 4.83 5.72
N THR A 296 -4.68 4.06 4.68
CA THR A 296 -5.62 3.12 4.05
C THR A 296 -5.47 1.72 4.60
N ARG A 297 -4.26 1.31 4.89
CA ARG A 297 -3.95 -0.01 5.45
C ARG A 297 -2.57 -0.04 6.10
N PHE A 298 -2.32 -1.10 6.88
CA PHE A 298 -1.01 -1.41 7.43
C PHE A 298 -0.85 -2.94 7.55
N SER A 299 0.39 -3.40 7.75
CA SER A 299 0.74 -4.82 7.61
C SER A 299 0.24 -5.72 8.74
N PHE A 300 -0.27 -5.18 9.87
CA PHE A 300 -0.57 -5.91 11.10
C PHE A 300 0.59 -6.80 11.60
N SER A 301 1.79 -6.51 11.16
CA SER A 301 3.01 -7.23 11.50
C SER A 301 4.17 -6.26 11.60
N LEU A 302 5.02 -6.46 12.58
CA LEU A 302 6.28 -5.71 12.71
C LEU A 302 7.39 -6.44 11.96
N ASP A 303 8.19 -5.70 11.22
CA ASP A 303 9.47 -6.20 10.72
C ASP A 303 10.41 -6.48 11.89
N GLN A 304 10.97 -7.70 11.95
CA GLN A 304 11.77 -8.14 13.09
C GLN A 304 13.12 -7.40 13.21
N ALA A 305 13.66 -6.92 12.10
CA ALA A 305 14.95 -6.25 12.08
C ALA A 305 14.82 -4.77 12.47
N THR A 306 13.80 -4.09 11.97
CA THR A 306 13.60 -2.65 12.12
C THR A 306 12.63 -2.27 13.23
N ARG A 307 11.80 -3.22 13.72
CA ARG A 307 10.73 -3.00 14.69
C ARG A 307 9.70 -1.97 14.24
N ASN A 308 9.49 -1.88 12.93
CA ASN A 308 8.53 -0.97 12.32
C ASN A 308 7.36 -1.74 11.72
N MET A 309 6.19 -1.11 11.67
CA MET A 309 5.02 -1.58 10.94
C MET A 309 4.89 -0.80 9.63
N ARG A 310 4.90 -1.52 8.51
CA ARG A 310 4.69 -0.92 7.18
C ARG A 310 3.26 -0.42 7.06
N THR A 311 3.12 0.86 6.78
CA THR A 311 1.86 1.59 6.68
C THR A 311 1.73 2.20 5.29
N GLU A 312 0.53 2.18 4.74
CA GLU A 312 0.22 2.58 3.38
C GLU A 312 -0.81 3.71 3.38
N ILE A 313 -0.53 4.74 2.57
CA ILE A 313 -1.37 5.91 2.36
C ILE A 313 -1.60 6.02 0.86
N ASP A 314 -2.86 6.02 0.41
CA ASP A 314 -3.19 6.23 -0.99
C ASP A 314 -3.41 7.73 -1.27
N LEU A 315 -2.71 8.25 -2.28
CA LEU A 315 -2.80 9.63 -2.73
C LEU A 315 -3.36 9.70 -4.14
N PRO A 316 -4.49 10.38 -4.37
CA PRO A 316 -4.95 10.70 -5.73
C PRO A 316 -3.92 11.55 -6.48
N ASN A 317 -3.63 11.20 -7.72
CA ASN A 317 -2.64 11.87 -8.56
C ASN A 317 -3.22 12.29 -9.94
N PRO A 318 -4.33 13.04 -9.99
CA PRO A 318 -5.00 13.37 -11.25
C PRO A 318 -4.16 14.28 -12.16
N GLU A 319 -3.20 15.01 -11.62
CA GLU A 319 -2.27 15.88 -12.37
C GLU A 319 -0.97 15.16 -12.76
N GLU A 320 -0.84 13.89 -12.40
CA GLU A 320 0.35 13.05 -12.65
C GLU A 320 1.67 13.68 -12.21
N ARG A 321 1.64 14.45 -11.11
CA ARG A 321 2.83 15.12 -10.56
C ARG A 321 3.64 14.25 -9.62
N LEU A 322 3.04 13.21 -9.10
CA LEU A 322 3.70 12.23 -8.23
C LEU A 322 4.18 11.06 -9.08
N TYR A 323 5.44 10.73 -8.97
CA TYR A 323 6.04 9.62 -9.72
C TYR A 323 6.47 8.51 -8.76
N PRO A 324 6.25 7.24 -9.13
CA PRO A 324 6.84 6.11 -8.43
C PRO A 324 8.37 6.24 -8.30
N GLY A 325 8.90 5.86 -7.15
CA GLY A 325 10.32 6.01 -6.83
C GLY A 325 10.71 7.33 -6.17
N MET A 326 9.79 8.31 -6.06
CA MET A 326 10.04 9.51 -5.27
C MET A 326 10.09 9.18 -3.77
N TYR A 327 10.87 9.96 -3.03
CA TYR A 327 10.87 9.98 -1.57
C TYR A 327 10.08 11.17 -1.05
N ALA A 328 9.45 11.00 0.10
CA ALA A 328 8.68 12.05 0.76
C ALA A 328 8.90 12.03 2.28
N GLU A 329 8.67 13.16 2.91
CA GLU A 329 8.40 13.27 4.33
C GLU A 329 6.90 13.09 4.57
N VAL A 330 6.54 12.19 5.47
CA VAL A 330 5.15 11.97 5.89
C VAL A 330 4.99 12.38 7.34
N SER A 331 3.98 13.20 7.61
CA SER A 331 3.52 13.53 8.94
C SER A 331 2.17 12.88 9.19
N LEU A 332 2.16 11.81 10.00
CA LEU A 332 0.95 11.11 10.44
C LEU A 332 0.37 11.81 11.68
N GLU A 333 -0.93 12.06 11.68
CA GLU A 333 -1.66 12.56 12.86
C GLU A 333 -2.43 11.41 13.50
N MET A 334 -1.87 10.85 14.57
CA MET A 334 -2.44 9.74 15.33
C MET A 334 -3.05 10.22 16.64
N ASN A 335 -3.86 9.38 17.30
CA ASN A 335 -4.41 9.65 18.63
C ASN A 335 -4.97 11.07 18.76
N ARG A 336 -5.90 11.42 17.90
CA ARG A 336 -6.43 12.79 17.77
C ARG A 336 -7.49 13.07 18.83
N HIS A 337 -7.25 14.10 19.66
CA HIS A 337 -8.21 14.61 20.64
C HIS A 337 -8.85 15.91 20.11
N PRO A 338 -10.02 15.86 19.51
CA PRO A 338 -10.74 17.06 19.11
C PRO A 338 -11.24 17.83 20.34
N ASP A 339 -11.24 19.15 20.24
CA ASP A 339 -11.80 20.04 21.27
C ASP A 339 -11.13 19.92 22.67
N ALA A 340 -9.84 19.52 22.70
CA ALA A 340 -9.07 19.42 23.93
C ALA A 340 -8.78 20.81 24.54
N LEU A 341 -8.85 20.94 25.87
CA LEU A 341 -8.46 22.17 26.54
C LEU A 341 -6.94 22.28 26.55
N THR A 342 -6.39 23.33 25.95
CA THR A 342 -4.95 23.46 25.74
C THR A 342 -4.37 24.75 26.29
N VAL A 343 -3.12 24.68 26.77
CA VAL A 343 -2.30 25.81 27.17
C VAL A 343 -0.99 25.82 26.38
N PRO A 344 -0.28 26.95 26.28
CA PRO A 344 1.07 26.95 25.73
C PRO A 344 1.96 25.98 26.50
N SER A 345 2.76 25.16 25.82
CA SER A 345 3.66 24.19 26.48
C SER A 345 4.67 24.87 27.40
N ALA A 346 5.08 26.10 27.09
CA ALA A 346 5.93 26.92 27.94
C ALA A 346 5.33 27.30 29.29
N ALA A 347 3.99 27.25 29.42
CA ALA A 347 3.26 27.54 30.65
C ALA A 347 3.27 26.33 31.63
N VAL A 348 3.56 25.14 31.16
CA VAL A 348 3.54 23.91 31.96
C VAL A 348 4.89 23.70 32.62
N GLY A 349 4.90 23.64 33.95
CA GLY A 349 6.04 23.24 34.76
C GLY A 349 5.89 21.81 35.23
N THR A 350 7.02 21.14 35.45
CA THR A 350 7.10 19.78 36.03
C THR A 350 8.08 19.77 37.18
N ASP A 351 7.68 19.22 38.32
CA ASP A 351 8.54 19.02 39.49
C ASP A 351 8.29 17.62 40.11
N SER A 352 8.87 17.36 41.25
CA SER A 352 8.74 16.09 41.98
C SER A 352 7.26 15.80 42.41
N ALA A 353 6.41 16.83 42.50
CA ALA A 353 5.00 16.70 42.85
C ALA A 353 4.09 16.53 41.60
N GLY A 354 4.65 16.61 40.39
CA GLY A 354 3.94 16.45 39.13
C GLY A 354 3.85 17.71 38.26
N ASN A 355 2.91 17.72 37.32
CA ASN A 355 2.74 18.83 36.40
C ASN A 355 1.89 19.95 37.00
N PHE A 356 2.25 21.18 36.74
CA PHE A 356 1.56 22.36 37.24
C PHE A 356 1.59 23.52 36.25
N VAL A 357 0.71 24.47 36.46
CA VAL A 357 0.74 25.80 35.85
C VAL A 357 0.68 26.88 36.91
N TYR A 358 1.19 28.07 36.60
CA TYR A 358 0.95 29.24 37.41
C TYR A 358 -0.30 29.97 36.92
N THR A 359 -1.17 30.29 37.86
CA THR A 359 -2.40 31.08 37.64
C THR A 359 -2.32 32.39 38.41
N VAL A 360 -3.11 33.37 38.06
CA VAL A 360 -3.26 34.61 38.82
C VAL A 360 -4.64 34.65 39.43
N THR A 361 -4.69 34.59 40.75
CA THR A 361 -5.90 34.70 41.58
C THR A 361 -5.73 35.83 42.58
N ASP A 362 -6.65 36.77 42.66
CA ASP A 362 -6.61 37.94 43.54
C ASP A 362 -5.29 38.75 43.41
N ASN A 363 -4.80 38.90 42.15
CA ASN A 363 -3.55 39.56 41.81
C ASN A 363 -2.29 38.89 42.42
N GLN A 364 -2.37 37.65 42.83
CA GLN A 364 -1.24 36.85 43.29
C GLN A 364 -1.01 35.62 42.42
N ILE A 365 0.24 35.19 42.29
CA ILE A 365 0.57 33.94 41.62
C ILE A 365 0.16 32.77 42.50
N ALA A 366 -0.65 31.89 41.98
CA ALA A 366 -0.99 30.63 42.60
C ALA A 366 -0.45 29.46 41.75
N ARG A 367 0.07 28.43 42.38
CA ARG A 367 0.45 27.18 41.74
C ARG A 367 -0.78 26.27 41.68
N LEU A 368 -1.14 25.83 40.47
CA LEU A 368 -2.26 24.93 40.23
C LEU A 368 -1.73 23.60 39.65
N ALA A 369 -1.95 22.50 40.36
CA ALA A 369 -1.60 21.17 39.87
C ALA A 369 -2.57 20.77 38.74
N ILE A 370 -2.03 20.23 37.66
CA ILE A 370 -2.77 19.80 36.48
C ILE A 370 -2.38 18.39 36.07
N LYS A 371 -3.29 17.72 35.33
CA LYS A 371 -2.93 16.53 34.54
C LYS A 371 -2.83 16.94 33.09
N ILE A 372 -1.75 16.55 32.44
CA ILE A 372 -1.51 16.84 31.04
C ILE A 372 -1.82 15.61 30.18
N GLY A 373 -2.16 15.84 28.93
CA GLY A 373 -2.32 14.83 27.88
C GLY A 373 -1.29 15.06 26.79
N LEU A 374 -1.76 15.08 25.54
CA LEU A 374 -0.93 15.24 24.36
C LEU A 374 -0.34 16.65 24.24
N THR A 375 0.84 16.72 23.63
CA THR A 375 1.47 17.99 23.26
C THR A 375 1.63 18.06 21.75
N ASP A 376 1.09 19.12 21.14
CA ASP A 376 1.14 19.33 19.69
C ASP A 376 1.32 20.82 19.39
N ASN A 377 2.16 21.16 18.41
CA ASN A 377 2.39 22.54 17.93
C ASN A 377 2.60 23.57 19.04
N GLY A 378 3.44 23.23 20.05
CA GLY A 378 3.75 24.14 21.15
C GLY A 378 2.60 24.35 22.16
N ARG A 379 1.57 23.52 22.10
CA ARG A 379 0.45 23.51 23.04
C ARG A 379 0.35 22.16 23.72
N THR A 380 0.03 22.16 25.01
CA THR A 380 -0.16 20.96 25.82
C THR A 380 -1.62 20.87 26.26
N GLU A 381 -2.20 19.70 26.03
CA GLU A 381 -3.53 19.36 26.53
C GLU A 381 -3.54 19.28 28.07
N VAL A 382 -4.59 19.83 28.67
CA VAL A 382 -4.84 19.69 30.10
C VAL A 382 -6.11 18.84 30.26
N THR A 383 -5.92 17.64 30.77
CA THR A 383 -7.02 16.67 30.95
C THR A 383 -7.79 16.86 32.27
N ALA A 384 -7.14 17.46 33.27
CA ALA A 384 -7.79 17.78 34.55
C ALA A 384 -7.04 18.91 35.30
N GLY A 385 -7.75 19.58 36.20
CA GLY A 385 -7.18 20.57 37.12
C GLY A 385 -7.23 22.01 36.58
N LEU A 386 -7.79 22.29 35.40
CA LEU A 386 -7.84 23.65 34.83
C LEU A 386 -9.22 23.92 34.22
N SER A 387 -9.74 25.15 34.43
CA SER A 387 -10.95 25.64 33.77
C SER A 387 -10.60 26.53 32.57
N LYS A 388 -11.48 26.64 31.59
CA LYS A 388 -11.34 27.48 30.41
C LYS A 388 -11.15 28.99 30.75
N ASP A 389 -11.71 29.43 31.89
CA ASP A 389 -11.71 30.84 32.28
C ASP A 389 -10.52 31.21 33.18
N THR A 390 -9.73 30.25 33.62
CA THR A 390 -8.58 30.45 34.51
C THR A 390 -7.41 31.08 33.76
N PRO A 391 -6.96 32.30 34.12
CA PRO A 391 -5.80 32.91 33.48
C PRO A 391 -4.52 32.14 33.85
N VAL A 392 -3.77 31.67 32.88
CA VAL A 392 -2.51 30.92 33.03
C VAL A 392 -1.36 31.79 32.61
N VAL A 393 -0.29 31.80 33.39
CA VAL A 393 0.96 32.50 33.06
C VAL A 393 1.59 31.87 31.82
N THR A 394 2.00 32.65 30.84
CA THR A 394 2.46 32.16 29.52
C THR A 394 3.73 31.32 29.59
N THR A 395 4.58 31.52 30.59
CA THR A 395 5.81 30.75 30.83
C THR A 395 6.02 30.54 32.31
N PHE A 396 6.34 29.30 32.73
CA PHE A 396 6.71 29.03 34.12
C PHE A 396 8.16 29.44 34.45
N ARG A 397 9.05 29.46 33.44
CA ARG A 397 10.45 29.89 33.62
C ARG A 397 10.52 31.41 33.75
N GLY A 398 11.09 31.84 34.92
CA GLY A 398 11.19 33.27 35.21
C GLY A 398 9.91 33.90 35.79
N ALA A 399 8.86 33.12 36.00
CA ALA A 399 7.68 33.59 36.74
C ALA A 399 8.06 33.85 38.23
N PRO A 400 7.47 34.91 38.84
CA PRO A 400 7.68 35.15 40.29
C PRO A 400 7.17 33.98 41.13
N SER A 401 7.69 33.81 42.33
CA SER A 401 7.30 32.72 43.24
C SER A 401 5.81 32.78 43.63
N PRO A 402 5.20 31.64 43.92
CA PRO A 402 3.82 31.59 44.42
C PRO A 402 3.62 32.52 45.63
N GLY A 403 2.48 33.25 45.67
CA GLY A 403 2.19 34.25 46.67
C GLY A 403 2.67 35.67 46.36
N THR A 404 3.50 35.84 45.31
CA THR A 404 3.92 37.17 44.87
C THR A 404 2.79 37.94 44.23
N ALA A 405 2.59 39.20 44.69
CA ALA A 405 1.63 40.10 44.04
C ALA A 405 2.09 40.53 42.64
N VAL A 406 1.24 40.42 41.65
CA VAL A 406 1.56 40.69 40.24
C VAL A 406 0.41 41.45 39.54
N GLN A 407 0.73 42.13 38.46
CA GLN A 407 -0.25 42.73 37.59
C GLN A 407 -0.43 41.86 36.34
N PRO A 408 -1.56 41.17 36.13
CA PRO A 408 -1.78 40.37 34.94
C PRO A 408 -1.94 41.26 33.70
N SER A 409 -1.18 40.94 32.66
CA SER A 409 -1.26 41.56 31.35
C SER A 409 -1.72 40.48 30.33
N PRO A 410 -2.93 40.58 29.78
CA PRO A 410 -3.39 39.60 28.82
C PRO A 410 -2.62 39.73 27.49
N VAL A 411 -2.05 38.63 27.05
CA VAL A 411 -1.41 38.56 25.73
C VAL A 411 -2.51 38.49 24.67
N ARG A 412 -2.49 39.41 23.69
CA ARG A 412 -3.31 39.30 22.50
C ARG A 412 -2.77 38.11 21.67
N GLN A 413 -3.48 37.02 21.67
CA GLN A 413 -3.18 35.92 20.78
C GLN A 413 -3.59 36.33 19.35
N ASN A 414 -2.60 36.51 18.47
CA ASN A 414 -2.89 36.56 17.05
C ASN A 414 -3.47 35.23 16.62
N SER A 415 -4.63 35.29 15.98
CA SER A 415 -5.40 34.16 15.45
C SER A 415 -4.65 33.42 14.38
#